data_850c2a22657f97a5a93b51d1811e30cf
#
_entry.id   850c2a22657f97a5a93b51d1811e30cf
#
_cell.length_a   1.000
_cell.length_b   1.000
_cell.length_c   1.000
_cell.angle_alpha   90.00
_cell.angle_beta   90.00
_cell.angle_gamma   90.00
#
_symmetry.space_group_name_H-M   'P 1'
#
loop_
_entity.id
_entity.type
_entity.pdbx_description
1 polymer ?
#
loop_
_entity_poly.entity_id
_entity_poly.type
_entity_poly.pdbx_seq_one_letter_code
_entity_poly.pdbx_strand_id
1 'polypeptide(L)'
;MTHTLSFPGDAAPAFPPVTLTLPDDWHALSTSGAVLAAGKTVEPGEFRPNVVVAVTRFGADYTVQTAIEAVISRVEAIPGVAELGREELEVLGHPGYRIEFSYPDERVGTLMQGVRIAVVENGPVTDLVQITVTATGVQATGIWDELRAIQATATSAA
;
A
#
# COMPACT_ATOMS: atom_id res chain seq x y z
N MET A 1 5.98 -36.41 23.76
CA MET A 1 5.69 -35.06 24.29
C MET A 1 5.24 -34.13 23.21
N THR A 2 4.44 -33.16 23.56
CA THR A 2 3.93 -32.16 22.60
C THR A 2 4.13 -30.75 23.17
N HIS A 3 4.08 -29.78 22.30
CA HIS A 3 4.04 -28.37 22.67
C HIS A 3 3.14 -27.63 21.68
N THR A 4 2.83 -26.38 21.97
CA THR A 4 1.94 -25.58 21.11
C THR A 4 2.67 -24.41 20.50
N LEU A 5 2.24 -24.02 19.32
CA LEU A 5 2.69 -22.84 18.61
C LEU A 5 1.44 -22.06 18.20
N SER A 6 1.48 -20.74 18.36
CA SER A 6 0.30 -19.91 18.13
C SER A 6 0.62 -18.71 17.24
N PHE A 7 -0.39 -18.27 16.51
CA PHE A 7 -0.42 -16.97 15.85
C PHE A 7 -1.62 -16.16 16.38
N PRO A 8 -1.40 -14.91 16.88
CA PRO A 8 -0.11 -14.30 17.16
C PRO A 8 0.61 -14.97 18.35
N GLY A 9 1.92 -14.90 18.31
CA GLY A 9 2.76 -15.47 19.36
C GLY A 9 4.21 -15.00 19.19
N ASP A 10 5.11 -15.48 20.04
CA ASP A 10 6.50 -15.00 20.04
C ASP A 10 7.22 -15.30 18.72
N ALA A 11 6.98 -16.47 18.12
CA ALA A 11 7.61 -16.86 16.86
C ALA A 11 6.89 -16.27 15.65
N ALA A 12 5.62 -15.89 15.80
CA ALA A 12 4.78 -15.38 14.74
C ALA A 12 3.93 -14.22 15.28
N PRO A 13 4.50 -13.02 15.44
CA PRO A 13 3.77 -11.90 16.03
C PRO A 13 2.64 -11.42 15.13
N ALA A 14 1.69 -10.69 15.73
CA ALA A 14 0.63 -10.03 14.99
C ALA A 14 1.24 -9.08 13.94
N PHE A 15 0.55 -8.88 12.83
CA PHE A 15 0.94 -7.87 11.84
C PHE A 15 0.91 -6.48 12.47
N PRO A 16 1.75 -5.54 12.00
CA PRO A 16 1.69 -4.16 12.47
C PRO A 16 0.28 -3.57 12.24
N PRO A 17 -0.27 -2.87 13.24
CA PRO A 17 -1.55 -2.21 13.03
C PRO A 17 -1.42 -1.06 12.03
N VAL A 18 -2.45 -0.85 11.22
CA VAL A 18 -2.50 0.27 10.26
C VAL A 18 -3.86 0.95 10.39
N THR A 19 -3.84 2.26 10.59
CA THR A 19 -5.05 3.07 10.64
C THR A 19 -5.00 4.07 9.49
N LEU A 20 -6.05 4.08 8.66
CA LEU A 20 -6.24 5.05 7.60
C LEU A 20 -7.20 6.14 8.05
N THR A 21 -6.89 7.39 7.73
CA THR A 21 -7.81 8.51 7.90
C THR A 21 -8.43 8.80 6.55
N LEU A 22 -9.74 8.66 6.47
CA LEU A 22 -10.48 8.74 5.20
C LEU A 22 -11.45 9.92 5.20
N PRO A 23 -11.63 10.59 4.05
CA PRO A 23 -12.77 11.51 3.87
C PRO A 23 -14.10 10.77 4.04
N ASP A 24 -15.17 11.54 4.32
CA ASP A 24 -16.50 10.97 4.63
C ASP A 24 -17.11 10.16 3.49
N ASP A 25 -16.73 10.44 2.25
CA ASP A 25 -17.23 9.73 1.07
C ASP A 25 -16.41 8.49 0.70
N TRP A 26 -15.53 8.04 1.60
CA TRP A 26 -14.79 6.81 1.47
C TRP A 26 -15.34 5.76 2.43
N HIS A 27 -15.44 4.53 1.97
CA HIS A 27 -16.02 3.42 2.74
C HIS A 27 -15.14 2.18 2.67
N ALA A 28 -15.18 1.39 3.73
CA ALA A 28 -14.44 0.13 3.78
C ALA A 28 -14.88 -0.81 2.66
N LEU A 29 -13.93 -1.51 2.08
CA LEU A 29 -14.15 -2.55 1.09
C LEU A 29 -13.65 -3.88 1.64
N SER A 30 -14.36 -4.95 1.30
CA SER A 30 -13.89 -6.31 1.56
C SER A 30 -13.14 -6.78 0.32
N THR A 31 -11.88 -7.18 0.49
CA THR A 31 -11.07 -7.70 -0.60
C THR A 31 -10.17 -8.80 -0.09
N SER A 32 -9.88 -9.78 -0.93
CA SER A 32 -8.95 -10.85 -0.60
C SER A 32 -7.51 -10.40 -0.82
N GLY A 33 -6.58 -10.94 -0.05
CA GLY A 33 -5.15 -10.64 -0.20
C GLY A 33 -4.70 -9.31 0.40
N ALA A 34 -5.58 -8.60 1.10
CA ALA A 34 -5.26 -7.34 1.75
C ALA A 34 -5.70 -7.38 3.21
N VAL A 35 -5.07 -6.57 4.05
CA VAL A 35 -5.45 -6.45 5.46
C VAL A 35 -6.48 -5.35 5.65
N LEU A 36 -6.52 -4.37 4.74
CA LEU A 36 -7.43 -3.23 4.81
C LEU A 36 -7.61 -2.66 3.41
N ALA A 37 -8.84 -2.24 3.09
CA ALA A 37 -9.12 -1.57 1.83
C ALA A 37 -10.29 -0.62 1.98
N ALA A 38 -10.28 0.46 1.21
CA ALA A 38 -11.37 1.42 1.15
C ALA A 38 -11.53 1.97 -0.26
N GLY A 39 -12.72 2.40 -0.59
CA GLY A 39 -13.05 2.99 -1.88
C GLY A 39 -13.88 4.24 -1.73
N LYS A 40 -13.69 5.16 -2.69
CA LYS A 40 -14.45 6.40 -2.77
C LYS A 40 -15.82 6.12 -3.39
N THR A 41 -16.84 6.77 -2.90
CA THR A 41 -18.17 6.72 -3.52
C THR A 41 -18.12 7.37 -4.91
N VAL A 42 -18.59 6.65 -5.92
CA VAL A 42 -18.67 7.12 -7.32
C VAL A 42 -20.01 6.75 -7.91
N GLU A 43 -20.33 7.34 -9.06
CA GLU A 43 -21.52 6.98 -9.82
C GLU A 43 -21.39 5.56 -10.37
N PRO A 44 -22.51 4.84 -10.59
CA PRO A 44 -22.47 3.51 -11.19
C PRO A 44 -21.75 3.54 -12.54
N GLY A 45 -20.87 2.55 -12.75
CA GLY A 45 -20.10 2.44 -13.99
C GLY A 45 -18.77 3.18 -13.98
N GLU A 46 -18.53 4.08 -13.04
CA GLU A 46 -17.24 4.73 -12.88
C GLU A 46 -16.25 3.81 -12.19
N PHE A 47 -14.99 3.93 -12.55
CA PHE A 47 -13.90 3.29 -11.79
C PHE A 47 -13.91 3.84 -10.36
N ARG A 48 -13.81 2.96 -9.37
CA ARG A 48 -13.79 3.37 -7.96
C ARG A 48 -12.35 3.64 -7.51
N PRO A 49 -11.99 4.91 -7.26
CA PRO A 49 -10.71 5.19 -6.61
C PRO A 49 -10.62 4.43 -5.30
N ASN A 50 -9.45 3.88 -5.00
CA ASN A 50 -9.31 3.01 -3.84
C ASN A 50 -7.94 3.10 -3.21
N VAL A 51 -7.88 2.61 -1.96
CA VAL A 51 -6.65 2.40 -1.22
C VAL A 51 -6.66 0.97 -0.70
N VAL A 52 -5.53 0.29 -0.85
CA VAL A 52 -5.35 -1.09 -0.40
C VAL A 52 -4.08 -1.17 0.43
N VAL A 53 -4.19 -1.78 1.61
CA VAL A 53 -3.04 -2.05 2.48
C VAL A 53 -2.80 -3.55 2.47
N ALA A 54 -1.59 -3.93 2.11
CA ALA A 54 -1.15 -5.33 2.11
C ALA A 54 0.08 -5.47 3.00
N VAL A 55 0.24 -6.61 3.63
CA VAL A 55 1.40 -6.93 4.45
C VAL A 55 2.00 -8.24 3.94
N THR A 56 3.30 -8.23 3.69
CA THR A 56 4.05 -9.43 3.31
C THR A 56 5.12 -9.67 4.38
N ARG A 57 5.18 -10.86 4.91
CA ARG A 57 6.12 -11.21 5.98
C ARG A 57 7.36 -11.88 5.43
N PHE A 58 8.51 -11.41 5.87
CA PHE A 58 9.83 -11.92 5.52
C PHE A 58 10.62 -12.27 6.78
N GLY A 59 11.78 -12.87 6.59
CA GLY A 59 12.72 -13.14 7.69
C GLY A 59 13.35 -11.86 8.24
N ALA A 60 14.07 -12.00 9.33
CA ALA A 60 14.67 -10.86 10.04
C ALA A 60 15.75 -10.12 9.23
N ASP A 61 16.29 -10.76 8.20
CA ASP A 61 17.34 -10.20 7.33
C ASP A 61 16.80 -9.36 6.16
N TYR A 62 15.48 -9.27 6.00
CA TYR A 62 14.88 -8.47 4.96
C TYR A 62 15.08 -6.98 5.25
N THR A 63 15.54 -6.21 4.26
CA THR A 63 15.91 -4.80 4.44
C THR A 63 15.02 -3.88 3.62
N VAL A 64 14.98 -2.60 4.01
CA VAL A 64 14.28 -1.57 3.24
C VAL A 64 14.87 -1.45 1.84
N GLN A 65 16.19 -1.61 1.68
CA GLN A 65 16.83 -1.54 0.37
C GLN A 65 16.33 -2.64 -0.56
N THR A 66 16.18 -3.86 -0.04
CA THR A 66 15.62 -4.98 -0.81
C THR A 66 14.18 -4.67 -1.23
N ALA A 67 13.39 -4.10 -0.33
CA ALA A 67 12.01 -3.72 -0.62
C ALA A 67 11.92 -2.62 -1.69
N ILE A 68 12.78 -1.61 -1.62
CA ILE A 68 12.85 -0.52 -2.60
C ILE A 68 13.19 -1.08 -3.99
N GLU A 69 14.21 -1.91 -4.08
CA GLU A 69 14.61 -2.52 -5.35
C GLU A 69 13.48 -3.37 -5.94
N ALA A 70 12.77 -4.11 -5.11
CA ALA A 70 11.66 -4.95 -5.56
C ALA A 70 10.49 -4.11 -6.10
N VAL A 71 10.11 -3.02 -5.42
CA VAL A 71 9.01 -2.18 -5.90
C VAL A 71 9.38 -1.45 -7.19
N ILE A 72 10.61 -0.95 -7.29
CA ILE A 72 11.09 -0.30 -8.51
C ILE A 72 11.07 -1.28 -9.69
N SER A 73 11.61 -2.48 -9.51
CA SER A 73 11.61 -3.50 -10.55
C SER A 73 10.21 -3.86 -11.03
N ARG A 74 9.29 -3.99 -10.09
CA ARG A 74 7.90 -4.32 -10.40
C ARG A 74 7.22 -3.20 -11.20
N VAL A 75 7.45 -1.95 -10.83
CA VAL A 75 6.89 -0.80 -11.54
C VAL A 75 7.49 -0.68 -12.95
N GLU A 76 8.81 -0.80 -13.07
CA GLU A 76 9.48 -0.69 -14.35
C GLU A 76 9.07 -1.80 -15.33
N ALA A 77 8.60 -2.93 -14.84
CA ALA A 77 8.12 -4.04 -15.66
C ALA A 77 6.69 -3.84 -16.19
N ILE A 78 5.95 -2.84 -15.73
CA ILE A 78 4.58 -2.60 -16.20
C ILE A 78 4.62 -2.07 -17.64
N PRO A 79 3.92 -2.73 -18.60
CA PRO A 79 3.91 -2.26 -19.99
C PRO A 79 3.36 -0.82 -20.10
N GLY A 80 4.10 0.04 -20.79
CA GLY A 80 3.67 1.42 -21.02
C GLY A 80 3.75 2.33 -19.81
N VAL A 81 4.44 1.93 -18.76
CA VAL A 81 4.53 2.71 -17.53
C VAL A 81 5.22 4.05 -17.75
N ALA A 82 4.68 5.11 -17.14
CA ALA A 82 5.30 6.41 -17.03
C ALA A 82 5.49 6.71 -15.54
N GLU A 83 6.73 6.86 -15.11
CA GLU A 83 7.02 7.19 -13.73
C GLU A 83 6.81 8.70 -13.50
N LEU A 84 6.17 9.05 -12.40
CA LEU A 84 5.81 10.42 -12.05
C LEU A 84 6.63 10.96 -10.88
N GLY A 85 7.27 10.11 -10.11
CA GLY A 85 8.13 10.51 -9.01
C GLY A 85 8.44 9.38 -8.06
N ARG A 86 9.57 9.50 -7.37
CA ARG A 86 9.99 8.56 -6.33
C ARG A 86 10.84 9.29 -5.30
N GLU A 87 10.77 8.85 -4.05
CA GLU A 87 11.67 9.34 -3.00
C GLU A 87 11.66 8.42 -1.80
N GLU A 88 12.75 8.44 -1.06
CA GLU A 88 12.83 7.83 0.25
C GLU A 88 12.16 8.74 1.26
N LEU A 89 11.36 8.19 2.17
CA LEU A 89 10.69 8.92 3.24
C LEU A 89 10.28 7.92 4.32
N GLU A 90 9.89 8.44 5.48
CA GLU A 90 9.27 7.61 6.49
C GLU A 90 7.82 7.31 6.11
N VAL A 91 7.42 6.07 6.29
CA VAL A 91 6.05 5.60 6.12
C VAL A 91 5.66 4.87 7.40
N LEU A 92 4.54 5.24 8.00
CA LEU A 92 4.08 4.69 9.28
C LEU A 92 5.12 4.83 10.40
N GLY A 93 5.99 5.84 10.33
CA GLY A 93 7.07 6.05 11.30
C GLY A 93 8.28 5.14 11.12
N HIS A 94 8.36 4.41 10.01
CA HIS A 94 9.45 3.48 9.71
C HIS A 94 10.16 3.86 8.42
N PRO A 95 11.39 3.37 8.19
CA PRO A 95 12.05 3.57 6.90
C PRO A 95 11.17 3.06 5.77
N GLY A 96 11.01 3.88 4.74
CA GLY A 96 10.10 3.58 3.66
C GLY A 96 10.45 4.26 2.34
N TYR A 97 9.54 4.15 1.40
CA TYR A 97 9.71 4.65 0.05
C TYR A 97 8.36 4.96 -0.56
N ARG A 98 8.31 5.94 -1.47
CA ARG A 98 7.13 6.16 -2.30
C ARG A 98 7.52 6.16 -3.78
N ILE A 99 6.62 5.68 -4.61
CA ILE A 99 6.73 5.77 -6.06
C ILE A 99 5.34 6.00 -6.64
N GLU A 100 5.24 6.94 -7.59
CA GLU A 100 3.99 7.25 -8.29
C GLU A 100 4.21 7.06 -9.78
N PHE A 101 3.22 6.47 -10.46
CA PHE A 101 3.33 6.12 -11.86
C PHE A 101 1.95 5.99 -12.50
N SER A 102 1.92 5.99 -13.82
CA SER A 102 0.71 5.73 -14.59
C SER A 102 1.02 4.72 -15.69
N TYR A 103 -0.02 4.03 -16.13
CA TYR A 103 0.11 3.05 -17.22
C TYR A 103 -1.23 2.91 -17.95
N PRO A 104 -1.20 2.51 -19.24
CA PRO A 104 -2.42 2.33 -20.00
C PRO A 104 -3.21 1.11 -19.51
N ASP A 105 -4.54 1.24 -19.53
CA ASP A 105 -5.47 0.17 -19.21
C ASP A 105 -6.57 0.15 -20.26
N GLU A 106 -6.88 -1.02 -20.80
CA GLU A 106 -7.83 -1.16 -21.90
C GLU A 106 -9.25 -0.72 -21.55
N ARG A 107 -9.66 -0.83 -20.29
CA ARG A 107 -11.02 -0.54 -19.86
C ARG A 107 -11.25 0.92 -19.48
N VAL A 108 -10.24 1.56 -18.92
CA VAL A 108 -10.40 2.91 -18.35
C VAL A 108 -9.45 3.94 -18.95
N GLY A 109 -8.67 3.57 -19.95
CA GLY A 109 -7.69 4.43 -20.61
C GLY A 109 -6.36 4.46 -19.91
N THR A 110 -6.26 5.15 -18.79
CA THR A 110 -5.04 5.23 -17.99
C THR A 110 -5.37 5.04 -16.53
N LEU A 111 -4.55 4.25 -15.85
CA LEU A 111 -4.57 4.15 -14.38
C LEU A 111 -3.38 4.87 -13.82
N MET A 112 -3.57 5.55 -12.70
CA MET A 112 -2.53 6.20 -11.93
C MET A 112 -2.48 5.57 -10.55
N GLN A 113 -1.29 5.18 -10.11
CA GLN A 113 -1.07 4.54 -8.82
C GLN A 113 0.03 5.24 -8.04
N GLY A 114 -0.16 5.27 -6.72
CA GLY A 114 0.88 5.65 -5.79
C GLY A 114 1.09 4.52 -4.82
N VAL A 115 2.34 4.12 -4.63
CA VAL A 115 2.72 3.05 -3.71
C VAL A 115 3.63 3.64 -2.66
N ARG A 116 3.29 3.41 -1.39
CA ARG A 116 4.17 3.68 -0.25
C ARG A 116 4.44 2.38 0.47
N ILE A 117 5.69 2.14 0.78
CA ILE A 117 6.10 0.94 1.52
C ILE A 117 6.79 1.34 2.81
N ALA A 118 6.60 0.51 3.84
CA ALA A 118 7.34 0.59 5.10
C ALA A 118 7.89 -0.79 5.43
N VAL A 119 9.09 -0.84 5.94
CA VAL A 119 9.71 -2.07 6.41
C VAL A 119 9.76 -2.01 7.93
N VAL A 120 9.04 -2.91 8.57
CA VAL A 120 8.81 -2.91 10.01
C VAL A 120 9.47 -4.13 10.63
N GLU A 121 10.49 -3.91 11.43
CA GLU A 121 11.07 -4.99 12.23
C GLU A 121 10.05 -5.39 13.31
N ASN A 122 9.72 -6.67 13.37
CA ASN A 122 8.64 -7.18 14.19
C ASN A 122 9.08 -8.48 14.88
N GLY A 123 9.95 -8.35 15.89
CA GLY A 123 10.51 -9.49 16.59
C GLY A 123 11.36 -10.36 15.66
N PRO A 124 11.04 -11.66 15.52
CA PRO A 124 11.85 -12.58 14.71
C PRO A 124 11.60 -12.44 13.21
N VAL A 125 10.69 -11.55 12.79
CA VAL A 125 10.32 -11.37 11.39
C VAL A 125 10.41 -9.91 11.01
N THR A 126 10.35 -9.64 9.69
CA THR A 126 10.26 -8.29 9.14
C THR A 126 9.01 -8.24 8.27
N ASP A 127 8.15 -7.26 8.52
CA ASP A 127 6.93 -7.08 7.76
C ASP A 127 7.06 -5.92 6.78
N LEU A 128 6.74 -6.19 5.52
CA LEU A 128 6.62 -5.17 4.50
C LEU A 128 5.16 -4.74 4.43
N VAL A 129 4.90 -3.49 4.78
CA VAL A 129 3.57 -2.90 4.68
C VAL A 129 3.53 -2.04 3.43
N GLN A 130 2.54 -2.28 2.58
CA GLN A 130 2.39 -1.56 1.32
C GLN A 130 1.02 -0.90 1.27
N ILE A 131 0.99 0.41 1.03
CA ILE A 131 -0.23 1.19 0.90
C ILE A 131 -0.30 1.68 -0.54
N THR A 132 -1.25 1.16 -1.32
CA THR A 132 -1.42 1.50 -2.73
C THR A 132 -2.72 2.26 -2.94
N VAL A 133 -2.63 3.42 -3.58
CA VAL A 133 -3.80 4.18 -4.04
C VAL A 133 -3.90 4.09 -5.54
N THR A 134 -5.13 4.04 -6.06
CA THR A 134 -5.39 3.91 -7.50
C THR A 134 -6.57 4.79 -7.91
N ALA A 135 -6.42 5.47 -9.02
CA ALA A 135 -7.49 6.21 -9.69
C ALA A 135 -7.22 6.18 -11.20
N THR A 136 -8.22 6.53 -12.00
CA THR A 136 -7.94 6.77 -13.43
C THR A 136 -7.16 8.06 -13.59
N GLY A 137 -6.49 8.23 -14.72
CA GLY A 137 -5.77 9.48 -15.01
C GLY A 137 -6.68 10.70 -14.98
N VAL A 138 -7.91 10.56 -15.48
CA VAL A 138 -8.91 11.65 -15.45
C VAL A 138 -9.32 11.98 -14.02
N GLN A 139 -9.62 10.98 -13.22
CA GLN A 139 -9.98 11.19 -11.81
C GLN A 139 -8.82 11.83 -11.03
N ALA A 140 -7.60 11.41 -11.30
CA ALA A 140 -6.41 11.89 -10.60
C ALA A 140 -6.22 13.40 -10.72
N THR A 141 -6.65 14.02 -11.81
CA THR A 141 -6.53 15.48 -11.98
C THR A 141 -7.27 16.26 -10.89
N GLY A 142 -8.32 15.68 -10.32
CA GLY A 142 -9.11 16.33 -9.27
C GLY A 142 -8.88 15.82 -7.86
N ILE A 143 -8.40 14.60 -7.69
CA ILE A 143 -8.37 13.94 -6.36
C ILE A 143 -7.00 13.40 -5.95
N TRP A 144 -5.94 13.65 -6.73
CA TRP A 144 -4.65 13.03 -6.40
C TRP A 144 -4.11 13.49 -5.03
N ASP A 145 -4.31 14.75 -4.67
CA ASP A 145 -3.92 15.25 -3.35
C ASP A 145 -4.69 14.56 -2.23
N GLU A 146 -5.96 14.24 -2.45
CA GLU A 146 -6.76 13.46 -1.50
C GLU A 146 -6.17 12.06 -1.30
N LEU A 147 -5.79 11.39 -2.38
CA LEU A 147 -5.17 10.08 -2.32
C LEU A 147 -3.81 10.11 -1.60
N ARG A 148 -2.99 11.11 -1.90
CA ARG A 148 -1.73 11.30 -1.19
C ARG A 148 -1.94 11.55 0.30
N ALA A 149 -2.97 12.31 0.67
CA ALA A 149 -3.28 12.59 2.06
C ALA A 149 -3.68 11.31 2.81
N ILE A 150 -4.45 10.42 2.18
CA ILE A 150 -4.81 9.13 2.79
C ILE A 150 -3.54 8.35 3.12
N GLN A 151 -2.59 8.27 2.20
CA GLN A 151 -1.32 7.59 2.44
C GLN A 151 -0.48 8.29 3.51
N ALA A 152 -0.39 9.62 3.45
CA ALA A 152 0.47 10.40 4.34
C ALA A 152 -0.03 10.43 5.78
N THR A 153 -1.35 10.34 5.99
CA THR A 153 -1.97 10.36 7.32
C THR A 153 -2.17 8.98 7.92
N ALA A 154 -1.79 7.93 7.20
CA ALA A 154 -1.81 6.57 7.74
C ALA A 154 -0.87 6.45 8.94
N THR A 155 -1.32 5.76 9.98
CA THR A 155 -0.52 5.54 11.19
C THR A 155 -0.44 4.07 11.52
N SER A 156 0.61 3.70 12.27
CA SER A 156 0.80 2.35 12.78
C SER A 156 0.34 2.22 14.24
N ALA A 157 -0.27 3.25 14.78
CA ALA A 157 -0.83 3.19 16.12
C ALA A 157 -2.20 2.50 16.11
N ALA A 158 -2.46 1.72 17.15
CA ALA A 158 -3.74 1.07 17.38
C ALA A 158 -4.76 2.07 17.93
#